data_a845a87708f6681debdf8bf0dd40a5b5
#
_entry.id   a845a87708f6681debdf8bf0dd40a5b5
#
_cell.length_a   1.000
_cell.length_b   1.000
_cell.length_c   1.000
_cell.angle_alpha   90.00
_cell.angle_beta   90.00
_cell.angle_gamma   90.00
#
_symmetry.space_group_name_H-M   'P 1'
#
loop_
_entity.id
_entity.type
_entity.pdbx_description
1 polymer ?
#
loop_
_entity_poly.entity_id
_entity_poly.type
_entity_poly.pdbx_seq_one_letter_code
_entity_poly.pdbx_strand_id
1 'polypeptide(L)'
;ACVAEALQVESKGRELVKQLEQRMEGITDRACAARERPRVACLEWLEPLMAAGNWVPELVQRAGGANLLGEAGEHSEPITWESLLESDPEILVLMPCGLDMKRTREEMYWLTDRAQWKTLKAVQNGRVYLTDGNHYFNRPGPRLVESLEILGEIIHPDLFAPSFKERAWQEAG
;
A
#
# COMPACT_ATOMS: atom_id res chain seq x y z
N ALA A 1 6.86 -19.80 11.72
CA ALA A 1 7.03 -20.98 12.61
C ALA A 1 7.53 -22.20 11.82
N CYS A 2 6.79 -22.72 10.83
CA CYS A 2 7.12 -23.96 10.11
C CYS A 2 8.50 -23.99 9.45
N VAL A 3 8.95 -22.88 8.84
CA VAL A 3 10.31 -22.80 8.23
C VAL A 3 11.39 -22.93 9.28
N ALA A 4 11.26 -22.26 10.43
CA ALA A 4 12.24 -22.32 11.51
C ALA A 4 12.30 -23.72 12.14
N GLU A 5 11.16 -24.41 12.23
CA GLU A 5 11.05 -25.79 12.69
C GLU A 5 11.75 -26.73 11.71
N ALA A 6 11.46 -26.64 10.42
CA ALA A 6 12.10 -27.46 9.38
C ALA A 6 13.63 -27.27 9.32
N LEU A 7 14.12 -26.07 9.66
CA LEU A 7 15.54 -25.75 9.72
C LEU A 7 16.17 -25.96 11.11
N GLN A 8 15.40 -26.43 12.11
CA GLN A 8 15.85 -26.62 13.50
C GLN A 8 16.45 -25.34 14.14
N VAL A 9 15.80 -24.19 13.85
CA VAL A 9 16.22 -22.87 14.36
C VAL A 9 15.05 -22.11 15.00
N GLU A 10 14.18 -22.79 15.72
CA GLU A 10 12.92 -22.27 16.25
C GLU A 10 13.11 -21.03 17.14
N SER A 11 14.16 -21.00 17.94
CA SER A 11 14.46 -19.85 18.81
C SER A 11 14.76 -18.60 18.01
N LYS A 12 15.55 -18.72 16.93
CA LYS A 12 15.85 -17.62 16.01
C LYS A 12 14.58 -17.18 15.24
N GLY A 13 13.76 -18.15 14.85
CA GLY A 13 12.49 -17.86 14.18
C GLY A 13 11.53 -17.06 15.05
N ARG A 14 11.38 -17.46 16.33
CA ARG A 14 10.56 -16.72 17.32
C ARG A 14 11.08 -15.31 17.57
N GLU A 15 12.38 -15.17 17.72
CA GLU A 15 13.01 -13.86 17.94
C GLU A 15 12.80 -12.92 16.75
N LEU A 16 12.98 -13.43 15.52
CA LEU A 16 12.71 -12.66 14.31
C LEU A 16 11.25 -12.21 14.21
N VAL A 17 10.28 -13.11 14.45
CA VAL A 17 8.85 -12.76 14.44
C VAL A 17 8.56 -11.67 15.45
N LYS A 18 9.05 -11.82 16.69
CA LYS A 18 8.88 -10.82 17.75
C LYS A 18 9.42 -9.44 17.34
N GLN A 19 10.60 -9.39 16.73
CA GLN A 19 11.20 -8.13 16.26
C GLN A 19 10.34 -7.48 15.14
N LEU A 20 9.82 -8.27 14.20
CA LEU A 20 8.96 -7.78 13.13
C LEU A 20 7.62 -7.26 13.69
N GLU A 21 7.01 -8.00 14.61
CA GLU A 21 5.77 -7.59 15.29
C GLU A 21 5.96 -6.27 16.06
N GLN A 22 7.01 -6.15 16.86
CA GLN A 22 7.33 -4.93 17.60
C GLN A 22 7.55 -3.73 16.66
N ARG A 23 8.21 -3.95 15.52
CA ARG A 23 8.40 -2.90 14.52
C ARG A 23 7.08 -2.47 13.91
N MET A 24 6.19 -3.41 13.57
CA MET A 24 4.84 -3.09 13.05
C MET A 24 3.98 -2.37 14.10
N GLU A 25 4.02 -2.79 15.36
CA GLU A 25 3.32 -2.13 16.47
C GLU A 25 3.79 -0.67 16.63
N GLY A 26 5.11 -0.43 16.61
CA GLY A 26 5.65 0.92 16.71
C GLY A 26 5.22 1.86 15.57
N ILE A 27 5.02 1.33 14.35
CA ILE A 27 4.46 2.10 13.22
C ILE A 27 2.98 2.40 13.48
N THR A 28 2.21 1.38 13.88
CA THR A 28 0.79 1.52 14.17
C THR A 28 0.53 2.52 15.30
N ASP A 29 1.28 2.46 16.39
CA ASP A 29 1.16 3.39 17.52
C ASP A 29 1.46 4.83 17.10
N ARG A 30 2.48 5.03 16.25
CA ARG A 30 2.79 6.34 15.70
C ARG A 30 1.67 6.86 14.80
N ALA A 31 1.12 6.01 13.94
CA ALA A 31 0.00 6.34 13.05
C ALA A 31 -1.28 6.66 13.85
N CYS A 32 -1.50 6.00 14.99
CA CYS A 32 -2.63 6.30 15.89
C CYS A 32 -2.59 7.71 16.49
N ALA A 33 -1.42 8.37 16.51
CA ALA A 33 -1.31 9.76 16.94
C ALA A 33 -1.78 10.78 15.88
N ALA A 34 -2.05 10.34 14.65
CA ALA A 34 -2.58 11.19 13.59
C ALA A 34 -3.98 11.71 13.96
N ARG A 35 -4.24 12.98 13.63
CA ARG A 35 -5.56 13.62 13.88
C ARG A 35 -6.62 13.17 12.88
N GLU A 36 -6.20 12.80 11.69
CA GLU A 36 -7.06 12.45 10.56
C GLU A 36 -6.73 11.06 10.07
N ARG A 37 -7.70 10.42 9.46
CA ARG A 37 -7.56 9.14 8.77
C ARG A 37 -7.91 9.32 7.31
N PRO A 38 -6.92 9.69 6.46
CA PRO A 38 -7.18 9.92 5.05
C PRO A 38 -7.77 8.70 4.36
N ARG A 39 -8.66 8.95 3.41
CA ARG A 39 -9.33 7.92 2.60
C ARG A 39 -8.37 7.43 1.51
N VAL A 40 -8.02 6.15 1.55
CA VAL A 40 -6.96 5.55 0.72
C VAL A 40 -7.57 4.48 -0.18
N ALA A 41 -7.29 4.55 -1.47
CA ALA A 41 -7.50 3.45 -2.41
C ALA A 41 -6.15 2.90 -2.88
N CYS A 42 -6.00 1.58 -2.83
CA CYS A 42 -4.83 0.87 -3.34
C CYS A 42 -5.23 0.05 -4.56
N LEU A 43 -4.53 0.22 -5.68
CA LEU A 43 -4.78 -0.50 -6.93
C LEU A 43 -3.65 -1.51 -7.18
N GLU A 44 -4.01 -2.79 -7.27
CA GLU A 44 -3.09 -3.90 -7.54
C GLU A 44 -2.98 -4.21 -9.03
N TRP A 45 -3.88 -3.68 -9.87
CA TRP A 45 -3.80 -3.75 -11.32
C TRP A 45 -4.53 -2.58 -11.98
N LEU A 46 -4.10 -2.19 -13.18
CA LEU A 46 -4.58 -0.98 -13.85
C LEU A 46 -5.57 -1.26 -14.98
N GLU A 47 -5.46 -2.42 -15.66
CA GLU A 47 -6.38 -2.87 -16.70
C GLU A 47 -6.35 -4.40 -16.83
N PRO A 48 -7.44 -5.14 -16.47
CA PRO A 48 -8.62 -4.60 -15.81
C PRO A 48 -8.30 -4.00 -14.45
N LEU A 49 -9.05 -2.98 -14.04
CA LEU A 49 -8.82 -2.31 -12.77
C LEU A 49 -9.10 -3.26 -11.59
N MET A 50 -8.15 -3.40 -10.68
CA MET A 50 -8.29 -4.27 -9.50
C MET A 50 -7.90 -3.54 -8.23
N ALA A 51 -8.74 -3.63 -7.21
CA ALA A 51 -8.40 -3.18 -5.86
C ALA A 51 -7.44 -4.16 -5.17
N ALA A 52 -6.52 -3.65 -4.38
CA ALA A 52 -5.65 -4.48 -3.57
C ALA A 52 -6.43 -5.13 -2.42
N GLY A 53 -6.33 -6.44 -2.32
CA GLY A 53 -6.90 -7.26 -1.26
C GLY A 53 -5.82 -7.84 -0.33
N ASN A 54 -6.02 -9.08 0.11
CA ASN A 54 -5.11 -9.85 0.95
C ASN A 54 -4.75 -9.09 2.24
N TRP A 55 -3.50 -8.71 2.43
CA TRP A 55 -3.00 -7.98 3.61
C TRP A 55 -3.00 -6.44 3.44
N VAL A 56 -3.18 -5.93 2.21
CA VAL A 56 -3.04 -4.49 1.94
C VAL A 56 -4.08 -3.65 2.68
N PRO A 57 -5.38 -4.00 2.72
CA PRO A 57 -6.37 -3.23 3.46
C PRO A 57 -6.05 -3.13 4.96
N GLU A 58 -5.55 -4.20 5.59
CA GLU A 58 -5.11 -4.17 6.99
C GLU A 58 -3.89 -3.26 7.16
N LEU A 59 -2.91 -3.32 6.26
CA LEU A 59 -1.74 -2.45 6.32
C LEU A 59 -2.12 -0.96 6.20
N VAL A 60 -3.07 -0.62 5.32
CA VAL A 60 -3.60 0.76 5.22
C VAL A 60 -4.21 1.21 6.55
N GLN A 61 -5.02 0.35 7.19
CA GLN A 61 -5.64 0.66 8.48
C GLN A 61 -4.59 0.83 9.59
N ARG A 62 -3.58 -0.04 9.63
CA ARG A 62 -2.47 0.03 10.59
C ARG A 62 -1.57 1.24 10.37
N ALA A 63 -1.43 1.69 9.12
CA ALA A 63 -0.75 2.93 8.76
C ALA A 63 -1.59 4.19 9.03
N GLY A 64 -2.79 4.07 9.64
CA GLY A 64 -3.65 5.20 10.00
C GLY A 64 -4.53 5.72 8.87
N GLY A 65 -4.65 5.01 7.75
CA GLY A 65 -5.58 5.33 6.66
C GLY A 65 -6.96 4.68 6.84
N ALA A 66 -7.93 5.19 6.10
CA ALA A 66 -9.24 4.56 5.91
C ALA A 66 -9.24 3.86 4.55
N ASN A 67 -9.14 2.53 4.53
CA ASN A 67 -9.18 1.75 3.30
C ASN A 67 -10.57 1.84 2.67
N LEU A 68 -10.63 2.11 1.36
CA LEU A 68 -11.89 2.30 0.63
C LEU A 68 -12.31 1.12 -0.23
N LEU A 69 -11.33 0.39 -0.78
CA LEU A 69 -11.56 -0.66 -1.76
C LEU A 69 -10.76 -1.90 -1.36
N GLY A 70 -11.33 -3.07 -1.66
CA GLY A 70 -10.77 -4.35 -1.23
C GLY A 70 -11.01 -4.65 0.26
N GLU A 71 -10.99 -5.92 0.62
CA GLU A 71 -11.24 -6.41 1.97
C GLU A 71 -10.03 -7.17 2.52
N ALA A 72 -9.73 -6.99 3.81
CA ALA A 72 -8.63 -7.67 4.47
C ALA A 72 -8.88 -9.18 4.52
N GLY A 73 -7.89 -9.97 4.07
CA GLY A 73 -7.97 -11.42 4.02
C GLY A 73 -8.66 -11.98 2.77
N GLU A 74 -9.36 -11.15 1.99
CA GLU A 74 -10.00 -11.54 0.75
C GLU A 74 -9.06 -11.33 -0.45
N HIS A 75 -9.31 -12.06 -1.52
CA HIS A 75 -8.52 -11.94 -2.75
C HIS A 75 -8.74 -10.57 -3.41
N SER A 76 -7.73 -10.09 -4.12
CA SER A 76 -7.85 -8.88 -4.94
C SER A 76 -8.87 -9.10 -6.06
N GLU A 77 -9.90 -8.26 -6.12
CA GLU A 77 -10.99 -8.40 -7.08
C GLU A 77 -10.99 -7.26 -8.10
N PRO A 78 -11.45 -7.54 -9.34
CA PRO A 78 -11.72 -6.48 -10.31
C PRO A 78 -12.77 -5.51 -9.78
N ILE A 79 -12.54 -4.22 -10.01
CA ILE A 79 -13.47 -3.15 -9.70
C ILE A 79 -13.83 -2.38 -10.98
N THR A 80 -14.93 -1.65 -10.94
CA THR A 80 -15.29 -0.76 -12.05
C THR A 80 -14.62 0.60 -11.87
N TRP A 81 -14.51 1.34 -12.98
CA TRP A 81 -14.06 2.73 -12.93
C TRP A 81 -15.00 3.61 -12.11
N GLU A 82 -16.29 3.37 -12.21
CA GLU A 82 -17.34 4.04 -11.45
C GLU A 82 -17.17 3.83 -9.95
N SER A 83 -16.85 2.60 -9.51
CA SER A 83 -16.56 2.31 -8.08
C SER A 83 -15.38 3.12 -7.56
N LEU A 84 -14.33 3.29 -8.37
CA LEU A 84 -13.19 4.14 -7.98
C LEU A 84 -13.59 5.61 -7.88
N LEU A 85 -14.39 6.11 -8.83
CA LEU A 85 -14.89 7.49 -8.82
C LEU A 85 -15.81 7.75 -7.62
N GLU A 86 -16.75 6.85 -7.34
CA GLU A 86 -17.66 6.95 -6.21
C GLU A 86 -16.93 6.90 -4.85
N SER A 87 -15.86 6.10 -4.78
CA SER A 87 -15.02 6.04 -3.58
C SER A 87 -14.26 7.35 -3.34
N ASP A 88 -13.98 8.14 -4.37
CA ASP A 88 -13.30 9.45 -4.36
C ASP A 88 -12.16 9.53 -3.33
N PRO A 89 -11.09 8.77 -3.51
CA PRO A 89 -10.01 8.68 -2.55
C PRO A 89 -9.26 10.01 -2.39
N GLU A 90 -8.78 10.28 -1.18
CA GLU A 90 -7.87 11.39 -0.90
C GLU A 90 -6.41 11.02 -1.24
N ILE A 91 -6.12 9.72 -1.20
CA ILE A 91 -4.82 9.14 -1.56
C ILE A 91 -5.07 7.95 -2.48
N LEU A 92 -4.34 7.90 -3.58
CA LEU A 92 -4.34 6.77 -4.51
C LEU A 92 -2.94 6.16 -4.58
N VAL A 93 -2.82 4.89 -4.24
CA VAL A 93 -1.55 4.16 -4.28
C VAL A 93 -1.61 3.09 -5.37
N LEU A 94 -0.72 3.18 -6.33
CA LEU A 94 -0.59 2.22 -7.43
C LEU A 94 0.53 1.23 -7.10
N MET A 95 0.15 -0.04 -6.97
CA MET A 95 1.05 -1.14 -6.60
C MET A 95 0.87 -2.38 -7.49
N PRO A 96 0.92 -2.24 -8.84
CA PRO A 96 0.61 -3.33 -9.74
C PRO A 96 1.50 -4.55 -9.50
N CYS A 97 0.87 -5.72 -9.53
CA CYS A 97 1.53 -6.98 -9.25
C CYS A 97 2.66 -7.25 -10.26
N GLY A 98 3.86 -7.47 -9.73
CA GLY A 98 5.04 -7.77 -10.54
C GLY A 98 5.68 -6.57 -11.23
N LEU A 99 5.13 -5.34 -11.09
CA LEU A 99 5.68 -4.15 -11.70
C LEU A 99 6.53 -3.33 -10.70
N ASP A 100 7.61 -2.76 -11.20
CA ASP A 100 8.36 -1.70 -10.53
C ASP A 100 7.73 -0.31 -10.80
N MET A 101 8.23 0.73 -10.15
CA MET A 101 7.71 2.10 -10.31
C MET A 101 7.82 2.62 -11.74
N LYS A 102 8.91 2.26 -12.45
CA LYS A 102 9.13 2.68 -13.84
C LYS A 102 8.05 2.07 -14.75
N ARG A 103 7.84 0.77 -14.64
CA ARG A 103 6.85 0.07 -15.44
C ARG A 103 5.43 0.51 -15.08
N THR A 104 5.14 0.73 -13.79
CA THR A 104 3.86 1.30 -13.35
C THR A 104 3.60 2.66 -13.99
N ARG A 105 4.62 3.53 -14.06
CA ARG A 105 4.53 4.85 -14.72
C ARG A 105 4.23 4.73 -16.21
N GLU A 106 4.85 3.79 -16.90
CA GLU A 106 4.61 3.53 -18.32
C GLU A 106 3.17 3.07 -18.58
N GLU A 107 2.53 2.40 -17.63
CA GLU A 107 1.16 1.90 -17.76
C GLU A 107 0.07 2.84 -17.20
N MET A 108 0.45 3.98 -16.62
CA MET A 108 -0.52 4.92 -16.05
C MET A 108 -1.53 5.46 -17.06
N TYR A 109 -1.25 5.40 -18.36
CA TYR A 109 -2.19 5.85 -19.40
C TYR A 109 -3.57 5.16 -19.30
N TRP A 110 -3.63 3.93 -18.79
CA TRP A 110 -4.91 3.25 -18.52
C TRP A 110 -5.83 4.02 -17.57
N LEU A 111 -5.25 4.86 -16.71
CA LEU A 111 -5.96 5.72 -15.76
C LEU A 111 -6.04 7.17 -16.28
N THR A 112 -4.91 7.72 -16.72
CA THR A 112 -4.77 9.16 -17.04
C THR A 112 -5.57 9.58 -18.29
N ASP A 113 -5.79 8.64 -19.22
CA ASP A 113 -6.55 8.88 -20.44
C ASP A 113 -8.08 8.85 -20.21
N ARG A 114 -8.53 8.45 -19.02
CA ARG A 114 -9.95 8.46 -18.67
C ARG A 114 -10.40 9.88 -18.35
N ALA A 115 -11.53 10.29 -18.93
CA ALA A 115 -12.03 11.67 -18.85
C ALA A 115 -12.19 12.18 -17.40
N GLN A 116 -12.63 11.32 -16.48
CA GLN A 116 -12.87 11.67 -15.08
C GLN A 116 -11.62 11.57 -14.19
N TRP A 117 -10.46 11.14 -14.71
CA TRP A 117 -9.23 11.01 -13.92
C TRP A 117 -8.93 12.27 -13.10
N LYS A 118 -9.03 13.43 -13.74
CA LYS A 118 -8.76 14.75 -13.13
C LYS A 118 -9.79 15.19 -12.09
N THR A 119 -10.90 14.47 -11.96
CA THR A 119 -11.94 14.79 -10.95
C THR A 119 -11.69 14.14 -9.61
N LEU A 120 -10.85 13.10 -9.54
CA LEU A 120 -10.48 12.43 -8.29
C LEU A 120 -9.73 13.38 -7.36
N LYS A 121 -10.11 13.42 -6.08
CA LYS A 121 -9.43 14.24 -5.05
C LYS A 121 -7.94 13.94 -4.95
N ALA A 122 -7.56 12.67 -4.99
CA ALA A 122 -6.16 12.27 -4.96
C ALA A 122 -5.35 12.92 -6.09
N VAL A 123 -5.94 13.02 -7.29
CA VAL A 123 -5.30 13.65 -8.46
C VAL A 123 -5.23 15.17 -8.29
N GLN A 124 -6.32 15.80 -7.88
CA GLN A 124 -6.39 17.24 -7.66
C GLN A 124 -5.40 17.74 -6.62
N ASN A 125 -5.17 16.92 -5.58
CA ASN A 125 -4.28 17.25 -4.47
C ASN A 125 -2.84 16.74 -4.68
N GLY A 126 -2.51 16.13 -5.84
CA GLY A 126 -1.18 15.57 -6.11
C GLY A 126 -0.82 14.38 -5.21
N ARG A 127 -1.83 13.67 -4.65
CA ARG A 127 -1.64 12.53 -3.76
C ARG A 127 -1.85 11.19 -4.47
N VAL A 128 -1.25 11.04 -5.64
CA VAL A 128 -1.15 9.78 -6.39
C VAL A 128 0.28 9.28 -6.28
N TYR A 129 0.44 8.06 -5.83
CA TYR A 129 1.75 7.47 -5.55
C TYR A 129 1.95 6.17 -6.33
N LEU A 130 3.13 6.03 -6.92
CA LEU A 130 3.61 4.80 -7.54
C LEU A 130 4.47 4.07 -6.52
N THR A 131 4.28 2.77 -6.40
CA THR A 131 5.12 1.93 -5.54
C THR A 131 5.76 0.80 -6.35
N ASP A 132 6.86 0.26 -5.84
CA ASP A 132 7.39 -1.00 -6.35
C ASP A 132 6.55 -2.16 -5.79
N GLY A 133 5.47 -2.49 -6.52
CA GLY A 133 4.55 -3.56 -6.18
C GLY A 133 5.25 -4.91 -6.09
N ASN A 134 6.19 -5.17 -7.01
CA ASN A 134 6.90 -6.44 -7.08
C ASN A 134 7.74 -6.73 -5.83
N HIS A 135 8.44 -5.74 -5.27
CA HIS A 135 9.31 -5.95 -4.13
C HIS A 135 8.61 -5.83 -2.77
N TYR A 136 7.58 -4.97 -2.66
CA TYR A 136 7.04 -4.61 -1.35
C TYR A 136 5.59 -5.04 -1.11
N PHE A 137 4.73 -5.12 -2.13
CA PHE A 137 3.29 -5.29 -1.88
C PHE A 137 2.72 -6.63 -2.32
N ASN A 138 3.32 -7.29 -3.32
CA ASN A 138 2.74 -8.49 -3.93
C ASN A 138 3.39 -9.80 -3.46
N ARG A 139 4.16 -9.78 -2.36
CA ARG A 139 4.81 -10.97 -1.81
C ARG A 139 4.62 -11.06 -0.30
N PRO A 140 3.99 -12.13 0.21
CA PRO A 140 3.90 -12.35 1.65
C PRO A 140 5.29 -12.68 2.23
N GLY A 141 5.63 -12.06 3.36
CA GLY A 141 6.89 -12.34 4.03
C GLY A 141 7.35 -11.23 4.97
N PRO A 142 8.59 -11.27 5.44
CA PRO A 142 9.13 -10.29 6.41
C PRO A 142 9.07 -8.84 5.92
N ARG A 143 9.00 -8.62 4.60
CA ARG A 143 8.89 -7.27 4.01
C ARG A 143 7.54 -6.59 4.21
N LEU A 144 6.53 -7.29 4.73
CA LEU A 144 5.26 -6.65 5.11
C LEU A 144 5.45 -5.50 6.10
N VAL A 145 6.51 -5.54 6.92
CA VAL A 145 6.88 -4.41 7.79
C VAL A 145 7.32 -3.21 6.97
N GLU A 146 8.15 -3.42 5.94
CA GLU A 146 8.57 -2.36 5.01
C GLU A 146 7.38 -1.80 4.23
N SER A 147 6.44 -2.65 3.81
CA SER A 147 5.18 -2.22 3.17
C SER A 147 4.38 -1.31 4.09
N LEU A 148 4.29 -1.62 5.38
CA LEU A 148 3.60 -0.80 6.37
C LEU A 148 4.34 0.55 6.58
N GLU A 149 5.67 0.55 6.61
CA GLU A 149 6.46 1.78 6.69
C GLU A 149 6.23 2.69 5.49
N ILE A 150 6.26 2.12 4.28
CA ILE A 150 5.98 2.84 3.02
C ILE A 150 4.58 3.48 3.06
N LEU A 151 3.57 2.73 3.50
CA LEU A 151 2.22 3.30 3.66
C LEU A 151 2.17 4.38 4.73
N GLY A 152 2.89 4.23 5.83
CA GLY A 152 3.03 5.28 6.85
C GLY A 152 3.61 6.58 6.28
N GLU A 153 4.69 6.49 5.49
CA GLU A 153 5.31 7.64 4.82
C GLU A 153 4.36 8.34 3.84
N ILE A 154 3.59 7.56 3.06
CA ILE A 154 2.63 8.06 2.07
C ILE A 154 1.42 8.71 2.75
N ILE A 155 0.86 8.07 3.77
CA ILE A 155 -0.40 8.48 4.40
C ILE A 155 -0.17 9.65 5.34
N HIS A 156 0.88 9.60 6.15
CA HIS A 156 1.20 10.59 7.18
C HIS A 156 2.66 11.12 7.08
N PRO A 157 2.99 11.88 6.02
CA PRO A 157 4.35 12.40 5.81
C PRO A 157 4.85 13.29 6.95
N ASP A 158 3.96 13.90 7.72
CA ASP A 158 4.32 14.71 8.90
C ASP A 158 4.78 13.84 10.10
N LEU A 159 4.37 12.58 10.15
CA LEU A 159 4.72 11.64 11.21
C LEU A 159 5.89 10.72 10.83
N PHE A 160 6.06 10.42 9.54
CA PHE A 160 7.04 9.48 9.05
C PHE A 160 8.03 10.15 8.09
N ALA A 161 9.32 10.07 8.40
CA ALA A 161 10.36 10.54 7.49
C ALA A 161 10.40 9.66 6.22
N PRO A 162 10.63 10.24 5.02
CA PRO A 162 10.55 9.52 3.75
C PRO A 162 11.81 8.67 3.48
N SER A 163 11.98 7.58 4.24
CA SER A 163 13.14 6.67 4.14
C SER A 163 13.10 5.77 2.91
N PHE A 164 11.89 5.55 2.34
CA PHE A 164 11.65 4.69 1.18
C PHE A 164 11.38 5.47 -0.11
N LYS A 165 11.23 6.79 -0.04
CA LYS A 165 11.02 7.63 -1.22
C LYS A 165 12.12 7.41 -2.26
N GLU A 166 11.75 7.46 -3.54
CA GLU A 166 12.58 7.18 -4.73
C GLU A 166 13.13 5.74 -4.84
N ARG A 167 13.14 4.99 -3.75
CA ARG A 167 13.57 3.59 -3.76
C ARG A 167 12.40 2.60 -3.88
N ALA A 168 11.30 2.88 -3.21
CA ALA A 168 10.13 2.00 -3.14
C ALA A 168 8.81 2.71 -3.48
N TRP A 169 8.78 4.04 -3.44
CA TRP A 169 7.64 4.85 -3.84
C TRP A 169 8.06 6.24 -4.34
N GLN A 170 7.22 6.84 -5.16
CA GLN A 170 7.38 8.21 -5.68
C GLN A 170 6.01 8.83 -5.98
N GLU A 171 5.91 10.15 -6.05
CA GLU A 171 4.72 10.82 -6.56
C GLU A 171 4.56 10.55 -8.07
N ALA A 172 3.32 10.48 -8.53
CA ALA A 172 3.02 10.23 -9.94
C ALA A 172 3.32 11.43 -10.86
N GLY A 173 3.35 12.62 -10.32
CA GLY A 173 3.64 13.86 -11.05
C GLY A 173 2.98 15.04 -10.43
#